data_054f0b6607a26815ed447903ff1234f3
#
_entry.id   054f0b6607a26815ed447903ff1234f3
#
_cell.length_a   1.000
_cell.length_b   1.000
_cell.length_c   1.000
_cell.angle_alpha   90.00
_cell.angle_beta   90.00
_cell.angle_gamma   90.00
#
_symmetry.space_group_name_H-M   'P 1'
#
loop_
_entity.id
_entity.type
_entity.pdbx_description
1 polymer ?
#
loop_
_entity_poly.entity_id
_entity_poly.type
_entity_poly.pdbx_seq_one_letter_code
_entity_poly.pdbx_strand_id
1 'polypeptide(L)'
;MKAVQITEAGKVQVADIVKPTLGVGEILLRIKYVGFCGSDLNTYLGRNPMVKMPVIPGHEVGAVIEEIGEGVPVGFEKGMNVTVNPYTNCGKCASCRNGRVNACEHNETLGVQRNGSMQEFLVLPWTKVIPAAGLSDKECALIEPMSVGFHAVSRAQVTDIDTVAVIGCGMIGLGAIVRASLRGARVIAMDIDDEKLELAKRLGASMVINSKTENVVERVRELTDGYMADVVIEAVGSPVT
;
A
#
# COMPACT_ATOMS: atom_id res chain seq x y z
N MET A 1 -14.34 -0.86 22.37
CA MET A 1 -13.10 -0.34 21.78
C MET A 1 -13.40 0.82 20.85
N LYS A 2 -12.41 1.70 20.59
CA LYS A 2 -12.57 2.82 19.68
C LYS A 2 -12.28 2.43 18.22
N ALA A 3 -13.03 3.05 17.30
CA ALA A 3 -12.80 2.96 15.88
C ALA A 3 -13.09 4.31 15.20
N VAL A 4 -12.37 4.62 14.12
CA VAL A 4 -12.68 5.74 13.23
C VAL A 4 -13.65 5.24 12.16
N GLN A 5 -14.79 5.89 12.01
CA GLN A 5 -15.78 5.55 11.00
C GLN A 5 -16.04 6.73 10.06
N ILE A 6 -16.04 6.47 8.77
CA ILE A 6 -16.61 7.37 7.77
C ILE A 6 -18.07 7.00 7.63
N THR A 7 -18.97 7.87 8.10
CA THR A 7 -20.43 7.60 8.18
C THR A 7 -21.16 7.99 6.90
N GLU A 8 -20.72 9.05 6.26
CA GLU A 8 -21.15 9.53 4.94
C GLU A 8 -20.06 10.43 4.34
N ALA A 9 -20.20 10.83 3.10
CA ALA A 9 -19.24 11.70 2.43
C ALA A 9 -19.01 13.01 3.24
N GLY A 10 -17.75 13.29 3.54
CA GLY A 10 -17.33 14.45 4.32
C GLY A 10 -17.53 14.32 5.83
N LYS A 11 -18.02 13.17 6.35
CA LYS A 11 -18.23 12.99 7.78
C LYS A 11 -17.48 11.80 8.35
N VAL A 12 -16.70 12.07 9.38
CA VAL A 12 -15.94 11.07 10.14
C VAL A 12 -16.24 11.22 11.62
N GLN A 13 -16.28 10.10 12.34
CA GLN A 13 -16.46 10.08 13.79
C GLN A 13 -15.56 9.02 14.44
N VAL A 14 -15.30 9.20 15.74
CA VAL A 14 -14.75 8.14 16.59
C VAL A 14 -15.94 7.47 17.29
N ALA A 15 -16.12 6.19 17.00
CA ALA A 15 -17.24 5.39 17.56
C ALA A 15 -16.74 4.36 18.58
N ASP A 16 -17.58 4.06 19.55
CA ASP A 16 -17.42 2.89 20.42
C ASP A 16 -18.06 1.68 19.75
N ILE A 17 -17.23 0.67 19.48
CA ILE A 17 -17.69 -0.59 18.89
C ILE A 17 -17.30 -1.78 19.78
N VAL A 18 -17.95 -2.91 19.54
CA VAL A 18 -17.65 -4.15 20.28
C VAL A 18 -16.26 -4.65 19.85
N LYS A 19 -15.44 -5.05 20.83
CA LYS A 19 -14.16 -5.72 20.52
C LYS A 19 -14.44 -7.07 19.84
N PRO A 20 -13.77 -7.39 18.72
CA PRO A 20 -14.02 -8.64 18.02
C PRO A 20 -13.61 -9.85 18.89
N THR A 21 -14.36 -10.94 18.77
CA THR A 21 -14.04 -12.23 19.38
C THR A 21 -13.12 -13.02 18.48
N LEU A 22 -12.15 -13.72 19.11
CA LEU A 22 -11.18 -14.56 18.41
C LEU A 22 -11.80 -15.92 18.07
N GLY A 23 -11.68 -16.34 16.84
CA GLY A 23 -12.11 -17.64 16.33
C GLY A 23 -10.96 -18.62 16.11
N VAL A 24 -11.31 -19.84 15.69
CA VAL A 24 -10.34 -20.88 15.29
C VAL A 24 -9.61 -20.45 14.01
N GLY A 25 -8.29 -20.58 13.97
CA GLY A 25 -7.46 -20.17 12.84
C GLY A 25 -7.30 -18.66 12.68
N GLU A 26 -7.66 -17.87 13.69
CA GLU A 26 -7.60 -16.41 13.66
C GLU A 26 -6.56 -15.86 14.64
N ILE A 27 -6.12 -14.65 14.39
CA ILE A 27 -5.19 -13.88 15.22
C ILE A 27 -5.84 -12.54 15.54
N LEU A 28 -5.87 -12.20 16.82
CA LEU A 28 -6.26 -10.87 17.30
C LEU A 28 -5.03 -9.96 17.27
N LEU A 29 -5.13 -8.90 16.53
CA LEU A 29 -4.11 -7.88 16.37
C LEU A 29 -4.47 -6.64 17.19
N ARG A 30 -3.49 -6.09 17.90
CA ARG A 30 -3.55 -4.72 18.43
C ARG A 30 -2.94 -3.80 17.40
N ILE A 31 -3.73 -2.92 16.85
CA ILE A 31 -3.27 -1.95 15.84
C ILE A 31 -2.41 -0.89 16.51
N LYS A 32 -1.27 -0.57 15.91
CA LYS A 32 -0.31 0.43 16.38
C LYS A 32 -0.20 1.62 15.44
N TYR A 33 -0.11 1.33 14.14
CA TYR A 33 -0.04 2.35 13.09
C TYR A 33 -0.93 1.93 11.92
N VAL A 34 -1.55 2.93 11.33
CA VAL A 34 -2.29 2.77 10.07
C VAL A 34 -1.83 3.89 9.14
N GLY A 35 -1.33 3.52 7.96
CA GLY A 35 -1.04 4.48 6.91
C GLY A 35 -2.35 5.05 6.35
N PHE A 36 -2.29 6.28 5.86
CA PHE A 36 -3.43 6.95 5.24
C PHE A 36 -3.28 6.95 3.72
N CYS A 37 -4.04 6.10 3.06
CA CYS A 37 -4.03 5.93 1.62
C CYS A 37 -4.90 6.97 0.91
N GLY A 38 -4.58 7.28 -0.35
CA GLY A 38 -5.44 8.07 -1.22
C GLY A 38 -6.85 7.47 -1.41
N SER A 39 -7.00 6.14 -1.28
CA SER A 39 -8.31 5.48 -1.31
C SER A 39 -9.17 5.80 -0.08
N ASP A 40 -8.56 6.02 1.09
CA ASP A 40 -9.28 6.45 2.30
C ASP A 40 -9.79 7.89 2.13
N LEU A 41 -8.96 8.77 1.52
CA LEU A 41 -9.38 10.13 1.16
C LEU A 41 -10.53 10.11 0.16
N ASN A 42 -10.44 9.29 -0.89
CA ASN A 42 -11.52 9.16 -1.87
C ASN A 42 -12.80 8.60 -1.26
N THR A 43 -12.69 7.70 -0.29
CA THR A 43 -13.83 7.21 0.51
C THR A 43 -14.44 8.36 1.32
N TYR A 44 -13.63 9.13 2.04
CA TYR A 44 -14.11 10.30 2.78
C TYR A 44 -14.82 11.34 1.88
N LEU A 45 -14.28 11.57 0.69
CA LEU A 45 -14.87 12.49 -0.29
C LEU A 45 -16.10 11.92 -1.03
N GLY A 46 -16.51 10.67 -0.75
CA GLY A 46 -17.62 10.01 -1.44
C GLY A 46 -17.33 9.64 -2.90
N ARG A 47 -16.06 9.57 -3.29
CA ARG A 47 -15.60 9.30 -4.66
C ARG A 47 -15.27 7.84 -4.94
N ASN A 48 -15.24 6.99 -3.91
CA ASN A 48 -14.93 5.57 -4.06
C ASN A 48 -16.22 4.75 -4.26
N PRO A 49 -16.52 4.28 -5.49
CA PRO A 49 -17.77 3.59 -5.77
C PRO A 49 -17.85 2.18 -5.16
N MET A 50 -16.74 1.63 -4.68
CA MET A 50 -16.69 0.29 -4.10
C MET A 50 -17.05 0.27 -2.61
N VAL A 51 -17.15 1.44 -1.98
CA VAL A 51 -17.37 1.55 -0.53
C VAL A 51 -18.85 1.73 -0.23
N LYS A 52 -19.35 0.95 0.73
CA LYS A 52 -20.65 1.15 1.36
C LYS A 52 -20.44 1.74 2.76
N MET A 53 -20.95 2.94 3.00
CA MET A 53 -20.88 3.62 4.28
C MET A 53 -22.03 3.18 5.20
N PRO A 54 -21.84 3.16 6.54
CA PRO A 54 -20.63 3.50 7.26
C PRO A 54 -19.52 2.44 7.10
N VAL A 55 -18.25 2.87 7.10
CA VAL A 55 -17.09 1.99 6.99
C VAL A 55 -15.98 2.44 7.95
N ILE A 56 -15.24 1.50 8.51
CA ILE A 56 -13.95 1.76 9.17
C ILE A 56 -12.88 1.71 8.09
N PRO A 57 -12.14 2.80 7.79
CA PRO A 57 -11.11 2.81 6.75
C PRO A 57 -9.81 2.14 7.21
N GLY A 58 -8.78 2.13 6.34
CA GLY A 58 -7.41 1.73 6.64
C GLY A 58 -7.08 0.29 6.28
N HIS A 59 -5.97 0.13 5.57
CA HIS A 59 -5.43 -1.16 5.10
C HIS A 59 -3.90 -1.23 5.11
N GLU A 60 -3.21 -0.12 5.39
CA GLU A 60 -1.76 -0.05 5.56
C GLU A 60 -1.42 -0.23 7.04
N VAL A 61 -1.13 -1.47 7.47
CA VAL A 61 -1.21 -1.87 8.87
C VAL A 61 0.16 -2.18 9.46
N GLY A 62 0.46 -1.52 10.59
CA GLY A 62 1.47 -1.94 11.55
C GLY A 62 0.80 -2.34 12.86
N ALA A 63 0.98 -3.58 13.27
CA ALA A 63 0.30 -4.15 14.42
C ALA A 63 1.20 -5.08 15.24
N VAL A 64 0.70 -5.44 16.42
CA VAL A 64 1.31 -6.42 17.30
C VAL A 64 0.29 -7.53 17.57
N ILE A 65 0.73 -8.78 17.57
CA ILE A 65 -0.12 -9.93 17.93
C ILE A 65 -0.51 -9.81 19.40
N GLU A 66 -1.79 -9.70 19.66
CA GLU A 66 -2.36 -9.64 21.01
C GLU A 66 -2.75 -11.02 21.54
N GLU A 67 -3.40 -11.85 20.69
CA GLU A 67 -3.87 -13.18 21.05
C GLU A 67 -3.91 -14.07 19.80
N ILE A 68 -3.68 -15.37 19.99
CA ILE A 68 -3.60 -16.38 18.93
C ILE A 68 -4.69 -17.42 19.17
N GLY A 69 -5.55 -17.64 18.18
CA GLY A 69 -6.62 -18.61 18.23
C GLY A 69 -6.14 -20.06 18.07
N GLU A 70 -7.00 -20.98 18.44
CA GLU A 70 -6.76 -22.41 18.22
C GLU A 70 -6.58 -22.72 16.73
N GLY A 71 -5.68 -23.67 16.39
CA GLY A 71 -5.43 -24.09 15.01
C GLY A 71 -4.54 -23.16 14.19
N VAL A 72 -4.01 -22.08 14.77
CA VAL A 72 -2.97 -21.27 14.15
C VAL A 72 -1.64 -22.02 14.18
N PRO A 73 -0.89 -22.14 13.07
CA PRO A 73 0.36 -22.88 13.03
C PRO A 73 1.46 -22.21 13.88
N VAL A 74 2.50 -22.96 14.21
CA VAL A 74 3.70 -22.43 14.87
C VAL A 74 4.36 -21.34 14.02
N GLY A 75 5.04 -20.38 14.68
CA GLY A 75 5.71 -19.27 14.03
C GLY A 75 5.02 -17.91 14.26
N PHE A 76 3.88 -17.90 14.95
CA PHE A 76 3.25 -16.69 15.48
C PHE A 76 3.38 -16.66 17.01
N GLU A 77 3.75 -15.51 17.55
CA GLU A 77 3.93 -15.33 18.99
C GLU A 77 3.27 -14.03 19.44
N LYS A 78 2.68 -14.03 20.64
CA LYS A 78 2.18 -12.80 21.26
C LYS A 78 3.30 -11.77 21.40
N GLY A 79 3.02 -10.52 21.04
CA GLY A 79 3.99 -9.43 21.05
C GLY A 79 4.79 -9.28 19.75
N MET A 80 4.64 -10.19 18.78
CA MET A 80 5.32 -10.11 17.48
C MET A 80 4.78 -8.95 16.65
N ASN A 81 5.68 -8.16 16.05
CA ASN A 81 5.33 -7.15 15.07
C ASN A 81 4.92 -7.80 13.75
N VAL A 82 3.82 -7.32 13.19
CA VAL A 82 3.22 -7.86 11.98
C VAL A 82 2.66 -6.76 11.08
N THR A 83 2.61 -7.05 9.79
CA THR A 83 1.68 -6.40 8.86
C THR A 83 0.62 -7.37 8.40
N VAL A 84 -0.27 -6.95 7.51
CA VAL A 84 -1.36 -7.79 7.01
C VAL A 84 -1.45 -7.75 5.48
N ASN A 85 -1.94 -8.83 4.90
CA ASN A 85 -2.46 -8.81 3.53
C ASN A 85 -3.93 -8.35 3.60
N PRO A 86 -4.26 -7.13 3.14
CA PRO A 86 -5.60 -6.56 3.31
C PRO A 86 -6.65 -7.18 2.40
N TYR A 87 -6.25 -8.01 1.44
CA TYR A 87 -7.11 -8.59 0.42
C TYR A 87 -7.62 -9.96 0.80
N THR A 88 -8.92 -10.23 0.55
CA THR A 88 -9.46 -11.59 0.60
C THR A 88 -9.26 -12.33 -0.73
N ASN A 89 -9.51 -13.62 -0.72
CA ASN A 89 -9.61 -14.42 -1.94
C ASN A 89 -10.51 -15.63 -1.71
N CYS A 90 -11.33 -15.99 -2.69
CA CYS A 90 -12.33 -17.05 -2.55
C CYS A 90 -11.78 -18.47 -2.78
N GLY A 91 -10.58 -18.62 -3.33
CA GLY A 91 -9.94 -19.89 -3.65
C GLY A 91 -10.54 -20.67 -4.85
N LYS A 92 -11.73 -20.31 -5.35
CA LYS A 92 -12.49 -21.12 -6.32
C LYS A 92 -12.78 -20.45 -7.67
N CYS A 93 -12.69 -19.12 -7.79
CA CYS A 93 -12.86 -18.43 -9.06
C CYS A 93 -11.71 -18.73 -10.04
N ALA A 94 -11.86 -18.37 -11.30
CA ALA A 94 -10.88 -18.64 -12.34
C ALA A 94 -9.48 -18.08 -11.99
N SER A 95 -9.42 -16.83 -11.51
CA SER A 95 -8.18 -16.21 -11.09
C SER A 95 -7.50 -16.94 -9.94
N CYS A 96 -8.26 -17.31 -8.90
CA CYS A 96 -7.73 -18.04 -7.75
C CYS A 96 -7.19 -19.41 -8.13
N ARG A 97 -7.91 -20.17 -8.99
CA ARG A 97 -7.46 -21.49 -9.47
C ARG A 97 -6.19 -21.41 -10.30
N ASN A 98 -5.93 -20.27 -10.93
CA ASN A 98 -4.71 -20.00 -11.71
C ASN A 98 -3.60 -19.33 -10.87
N GLY A 99 -3.69 -19.33 -9.54
CA GLY A 99 -2.69 -18.74 -8.65
C GLY A 99 -2.66 -17.20 -8.63
N ARG A 100 -3.62 -16.55 -9.29
CA ARG A 100 -3.72 -15.07 -9.37
C ARG A 100 -4.73 -14.56 -8.36
N VAL A 101 -4.48 -14.83 -7.08
CA VAL A 101 -5.41 -14.52 -5.97
C VAL A 101 -5.67 -13.02 -5.81
N ASN A 102 -4.71 -12.16 -6.22
CA ASN A 102 -4.85 -10.71 -6.25
C ASN A 102 -5.92 -10.22 -7.25
N ALA A 103 -6.27 -11.03 -8.25
CA ALA A 103 -7.33 -10.74 -9.23
C ALA A 103 -8.62 -11.55 -8.93
N CYS A 104 -8.85 -11.91 -7.67
CA CYS A 104 -10.07 -12.62 -7.26
C CYS A 104 -11.31 -11.76 -7.55
N GLU A 105 -12.30 -12.32 -8.25
CA GLU A 105 -13.57 -11.64 -8.55
C GLU A 105 -14.43 -11.35 -7.30
N HIS A 106 -14.16 -12.05 -6.19
CA HIS A 106 -14.81 -11.88 -4.90
C HIS A 106 -13.86 -11.29 -3.85
N ASN A 107 -12.89 -10.49 -4.29
CA ASN A 107 -12.00 -9.82 -3.36
C ASN A 107 -12.75 -8.78 -2.53
N GLU A 108 -12.46 -8.78 -1.23
CA GLU A 108 -12.87 -7.72 -0.31
C GLU A 108 -11.62 -7.16 0.37
N THR A 109 -11.40 -5.87 0.16
CA THR A 109 -10.25 -5.16 0.74
C THR A 109 -10.64 -4.52 2.06
N LEU A 110 -9.77 -4.62 3.07
CA LEU A 110 -9.90 -3.88 4.34
C LEU A 110 -10.05 -2.38 4.07
N GLY A 111 -11.02 -1.75 4.77
CA GLY A 111 -11.26 -0.31 4.64
C GLY A 111 -11.99 0.11 3.34
N VAL A 112 -12.36 -0.85 2.48
CA VAL A 112 -13.06 -0.61 1.22
C VAL A 112 -14.37 -1.39 1.18
N GLN A 113 -14.36 -2.68 0.88
CA GLN A 113 -15.58 -3.50 0.86
C GLN A 113 -15.95 -4.06 2.25
N ARG A 114 -15.01 -4.06 3.18
CA ARG A 114 -15.22 -4.46 4.58
C ARG A 114 -14.50 -3.50 5.52
N ASN A 115 -14.86 -3.53 6.81
CA ASN A 115 -14.23 -2.68 7.82
C ASN A 115 -12.72 -2.91 7.88
N GLY A 116 -11.97 -1.82 7.94
CA GLY A 116 -10.51 -1.77 7.94
C GLY A 116 -9.89 -1.68 9.33
N SER A 117 -8.68 -1.21 9.36
CA SER A 117 -7.79 -1.24 10.52
C SER A 117 -7.76 0.03 11.38
N MET A 118 -8.49 1.09 11.03
CA MET A 118 -8.54 2.29 11.88
C MET A 118 -9.41 2.06 13.12
N GLN A 119 -9.03 1.05 13.92
CA GLN A 119 -9.64 0.63 15.17
C GLN A 119 -8.59 0.03 16.12
N GLU A 120 -8.87 -0.09 17.40
CA GLU A 120 -7.87 -0.56 18.37
C GLU A 120 -7.44 -2.02 18.18
N PHE A 121 -8.39 -2.88 17.78
CA PHE A 121 -8.15 -4.32 17.58
C PHE A 121 -8.80 -4.80 16.29
N LEU A 122 -8.13 -5.75 15.62
CA LEU A 122 -8.59 -6.38 14.39
C LEU A 122 -8.38 -7.90 14.49
N VAL A 123 -9.35 -8.70 14.09
CA VAL A 123 -9.21 -10.15 13.96
C VAL A 123 -9.10 -10.50 12.48
N LEU A 124 -8.11 -11.32 12.15
CA LEU A 124 -7.88 -11.83 10.81
C LEU A 124 -7.50 -13.31 10.83
N PRO A 125 -7.83 -14.08 9.78
CA PRO A 125 -7.25 -15.39 9.56
C PRO A 125 -5.72 -15.32 9.57
N TRP A 126 -5.05 -16.29 10.20
CA TRP A 126 -3.58 -16.32 10.27
C TRP A 126 -2.91 -16.22 8.88
N THR A 127 -3.55 -16.73 7.82
CA THR A 127 -3.05 -16.66 6.44
C THR A 127 -2.96 -15.24 5.88
N LYS A 128 -3.56 -14.27 6.56
CA LYS A 128 -3.52 -12.84 6.19
C LYS A 128 -2.61 -12.02 7.09
N VAL A 129 -2.03 -12.62 8.12
CA VAL A 129 -1.07 -11.98 9.03
C VAL A 129 0.34 -12.32 8.58
N ILE A 130 1.16 -11.31 8.40
CA ILE A 130 2.54 -11.45 7.89
C ILE A 130 3.51 -11.06 8.99
N PRO A 131 4.26 -12.02 9.56
CA PRO A 131 5.34 -11.73 10.52
C PRO A 131 6.37 -10.78 9.91
N ALA A 132 6.78 -9.77 10.66
CA ALA A 132 7.72 -8.75 10.24
C ALA A 132 8.89 -8.63 11.24
N ALA A 133 9.58 -9.76 11.47
CA ALA A 133 10.70 -9.83 12.38
C ALA A 133 11.80 -8.81 12.02
N GLY A 134 12.27 -8.07 13.01
CA GLY A 134 13.31 -7.05 12.84
C GLY A 134 12.79 -5.67 12.40
N LEU A 135 11.52 -5.54 12.05
CA LEU A 135 10.89 -4.24 11.76
C LEU A 135 10.13 -3.73 12.99
N SER A 136 10.13 -2.42 13.18
CA SER A 136 9.24 -1.77 14.14
C SER A 136 7.79 -1.84 13.67
N ASP A 137 6.85 -1.67 14.58
CA ASP A 137 5.42 -1.60 14.28
C ASP A 137 5.08 -0.45 13.29
N LYS A 138 5.83 0.66 13.35
CA LYS A 138 5.71 1.77 12.39
C LYS A 138 6.20 1.39 11.00
N GLU A 139 7.31 0.69 10.87
CA GLU A 139 7.84 0.21 9.59
C GLU A 139 6.92 -0.84 8.96
N CYS A 140 6.25 -1.65 9.78
CA CYS A 140 5.26 -2.61 9.30
C CYS A 140 4.12 -1.93 8.50
N ALA A 141 3.69 -0.72 8.89
CA ALA A 141 2.66 0.02 8.18
C ALA A 141 3.09 0.50 6.78
N LEU A 142 4.40 0.55 6.50
CA LEU A 142 4.93 0.94 5.19
C LEU A 142 5.00 -0.21 4.19
N ILE A 143 4.85 -1.47 4.64
CA ILE A 143 5.05 -2.66 3.78
C ILE A 143 4.00 -2.71 2.67
N GLU A 144 2.72 -2.47 3.01
CA GLU A 144 1.64 -2.52 2.02
C GLU A 144 1.85 -1.50 0.90
N PRO A 145 1.96 -0.18 1.13
CA PRO A 145 2.09 0.79 0.05
C PRO A 145 3.41 0.62 -0.73
N MET A 146 4.50 0.23 -0.06
CA MET A 146 5.76 -0.11 -0.75
C MET A 146 5.59 -1.30 -1.68
N SER A 147 4.83 -2.33 -1.27
CA SER A 147 4.59 -3.53 -2.07
C SER A 147 3.88 -3.23 -3.38
N VAL A 148 3.01 -2.21 -3.42
CA VAL A 148 2.32 -1.77 -4.64
C VAL A 148 3.34 -1.22 -5.67
N GLY A 149 4.26 -0.35 -5.24
CA GLY A 149 5.34 0.15 -6.09
C GLY A 149 6.28 -0.98 -6.56
N PHE A 150 6.64 -1.90 -5.68
CA PHE A 150 7.43 -3.09 -6.02
C PHE A 150 6.73 -3.97 -7.06
N HIS A 151 5.42 -4.15 -6.92
CA HIS A 151 4.62 -4.89 -7.88
C HIS A 151 4.60 -4.22 -9.26
N ALA A 152 4.42 -2.90 -9.32
CA ALA A 152 4.45 -2.13 -10.56
C ALA A 152 5.76 -2.35 -11.34
N VAL A 153 6.91 -2.22 -10.68
CA VAL A 153 8.24 -2.48 -11.27
C VAL A 153 8.39 -3.93 -11.74
N SER A 154 7.84 -4.88 -10.97
CA SER A 154 7.86 -6.30 -11.36
C SER A 154 6.97 -6.58 -12.58
N ARG A 155 5.81 -5.92 -12.68
CA ARG A 155 4.91 -6.04 -13.84
C ARG A 155 5.52 -5.42 -15.10
N ALA A 156 6.24 -4.32 -14.95
CA ALA A 156 6.97 -3.67 -16.04
C ALA A 156 8.25 -4.44 -16.45
N GLN A 157 8.61 -5.51 -15.73
CA GLN A 157 9.79 -6.34 -16.00
C GLN A 157 11.11 -5.54 -16.05
N VAL A 158 11.21 -4.46 -15.29
CA VAL A 158 12.38 -3.58 -15.23
C VAL A 158 13.67 -4.36 -15.00
N THR A 159 14.71 -4.02 -15.73
CA THR A 159 16.05 -4.59 -15.65
C THR A 159 17.10 -3.50 -15.42
N ASP A 160 18.36 -3.86 -15.32
CA ASP A 160 19.51 -2.96 -15.08
C ASP A 160 19.90 -2.09 -16.31
N ILE A 161 19.38 -2.42 -17.49
CA ILE A 161 19.60 -1.61 -18.69
C ILE A 161 18.54 -0.52 -18.89
N ASP A 162 17.45 -0.55 -18.13
CA ASP A 162 16.32 0.34 -18.34
C ASP A 162 16.51 1.72 -17.70
N THR A 163 16.02 2.75 -18.37
CA THR A 163 15.73 4.06 -17.80
C THR A 163 14.24 4.11 -17.42
N VAL A 164 13.97 4.25 -16.13
CA VAL A 164 12.60 4.22 -15.57
C VAL A 164 12.20 5.62 -15.15
N ALA A 165 11.14 6.15 -15.75
CA ALA A 165 10.50 7.39 -15.31
C ALA A 165 9.38 7.07 -14.30
N VAL A 166 9.46 7.64 -13.09
CA VAL A 166 8.43 7.50 -12.06
C VAL A 166 7.76 8.84 -11.85
N ILE A 167 6.46 8.91 -12.15
CA ILE A 167 5.65 10.12 -12.02
C ILE A 167 4.89 10.06 -10.69
N GLY A 168 5.20 10.99 -9.80
CA GLY A 168 4.71 11.04 -8.43
C GLY A 168 5.65 10.35 -7.43
N CYS A 169 6.12 11.11 -6.43
CA CYS A 169 6.99 10.64 -5.36
C CYS A 169 6.24 10.48 -4.02
N GLY A 170 4.97 10.05 -4.07
CA GLY A 170 4.23 9.54 -2.93
C GLY A 170 4.71 8.14 -2.53
N MET A 171 4.08 7.52 -1.51
CA MET A 171 4.53 6.21 -0.99
C MET A 171 4.66 5.12 -2.06
N ILE A 172 3.70 5.06 -3.00
CA ILE A 172 3.73 4.09 -4.10
C ILE A 172 4.89 4.39 -5.06
N GLY A 173 5.04 5.65 -5.47
CA GLY A 173 6.14 6.07 -6.34
C GLY A 173 7.51 5.86 -5.69
N LEU A 174 7.66 6.17 -4.41
CA LEU A 174 8.90 5.88 -3.65
C LEU A 174 9.19 4.37 -3.62
N GLY A 175 8.16 3.53 -3.44
CA GLY A 175 8.31 2.08 -3.56
C GLY A 175 8.81 1.65 -4.95
N ALA A 176 8.28 2.24 -6.01
CA ALA A 176 8.73 1.97 -7.37
C ALA A 176 10.19 2.42 -7.59
N ILE A 177 10.56 3.61 -7.10
CA ILE A 177 11.93 4.14 -7.16
C ILE A 177 12.92 3.20 -6.47
N VAL A 178 12.65 2.82 -5.22
CA VAL A 178 13.48 1.87 -4.46
C VAL A 178 13.64 0.56 -5.23
N ARG A 179 12.55 -0.02 -5.71
CA ARG A 179 12.61 -1.32 -6.40
C ARG A 179 13.33 -1.25 -7.72
N ALA A 180 13.12 -0.21 -8.54
CA ALA A 180 13.81 -0.03 -9.80
C ALA A 180 15.32 0.18 -9.58
N SER A 181 15.69 1.02 -8.60
CA SER A 181 17.07 1.23 -8.20
C SER A 181 17.75 -0.05 -7.72
N LEU A 182 17.09 -0.87 -6.90
CA LEU A 182 17.59 -2.17 -6.44
C LEU A 182 17.75 -3.19 -7.59
N ARG A 183 17.12 -2.97 -8.73
CA ARG A 183 17.33 -3.76 -9.95
C ARG A 183 18.47 -3.23 -10.82
N GLY A 184 19.10 -2.13 -10.43
CA GLY A 184 20.17 -1.50 -11.19
C GLY A 184 19.71 -0.52 -12.26
N ALA A 185 18.39 -0.30 -12.42
CA ALA A 185 17.84 0.63 -13.40
C ALA A 185 18.23 2.09 -13.11
N ARG A 186 18.33 2.89 -14.15
CA ARG A 186 18.49 4.34 -14.06
C ARG A 186 17.12 4.98 -13.81
N VAL A 187 16.92 5.62 -12.65
CA VAL A 187 15.61 6.13 -12.24
C VAL A 187 15.53 7.65 -12.36
N ILE A 188 14.55 8.15 -13.08
CA ILE A 188 14.16 9.56 -13.17
C ILE A 188 12.85 9.73 -12.39
N ALA A 189 12.90 10.41 -11.24
CA ALA A 189 11.72 10.68 -10.41
C ALA A 189 11.15 12.06 -10.72
N MET A 190 9.81 12.17 -10.73
CA MET A 190 9.09 13.39 -11.08
C MET A 190 8.03 13.69 -10.03
N ASP A 191 8.01 14.91 -9.52
CA ASP A 191 6.97 15.42 -8.62
C ASP A 191 6.88 16.94 -8.75
N ILE A 192 5.87 17.55 -8.17
CA ILE A 192 5.72 19.01 -8.05
C ILE A 192 6.33 19.57 -6.75
N ASP A 193 6.77 18.70 -5.85
CA ASP A 193 7.22 18.99 -4.49
C ASP A 193 8.70 18.65 -4.34
N ASP A 194 9.52 19.69 -4.07
CA ASP A 194 10.97 19.55 -3.96
C ASP A 194 11.41 18.68 -2.77
N GLU A 195 10.67 18.67 -1.65
CA GLU A 195 10.99 17.83 -0.49
C GLU A 195 10.84 16.33 -0.82
N LYS A 196 9.79 15.99 -1.60
CA LYS A 196 9.59 14.63 -2.10
C LYS A 196 10.65 14.23 -3.11
N LEU A 197 11.08 15.14 -3.97
CA LEU A 197 12.16 14.90 -4.92
C LEU A 197 13.51 14.65 -4.22
N GLU A 198 13.81 15.38 -3.16
CA GLU A 198 15.00 15.14 -2.33
C GLU A 198 14.93 13.79 -1.60
N LEU A 199 13.75 13.39 -1.14
CA LEU A 199 13.54 12.06 -0.58
C LEU A 199 13.72 10.97 -1.66
N ALA A 200 13.21 11.18 -2.86
CA ALA A 200 13.37 10.27 -4.00
C ALA A 200 14.85 10.04 -4.34
N LYS A 201 15.68 11.09 -4.37
CA LYS A 201 17.15 10.98 -4.54
C LYS A 201 17.78 10.10 -3.48
N ARG A 202 17.46 10.34 -2.20
CA ARG A 202 17.98 9.54 -1.08
C ARG A 202 17.58 8.06 -1.16
N LEU A 203 16.46 7.77 -1.81
CA LEU A 203 15.93 6.43 -1.98
C LEU A 203 16.32 5.76 -3.31
N GLY A 204 17.19 6.40 -4.10
CA GLY A 204 17.82 5.78 -5.27
C GLY A 204 17.41 6.34 -6.63
N ALA A 205 16.67 7.47 -6.69
CA ALA A 205 16.50 8.17 -7.95
C ALA A 205 17.83 8.77 -8.42
N SER A 206 18.25 8.41 -9.61
CA SER A 206 19.49 8.93 -10.22
C SER A 206 19.34 10.40 -10.62
N MET A 207 18.11 10.80 -10.99
CA MET A 207 17.76 12.16 -11.41
C MET A 207 16.35 12.49 -10.96
N VAL A 208 16.08 13.78 -10.82
CA VAL A 208 14.75 14.29 -10.47
C VAL A 208 14.35 15.43 -11.39
N ILE A 209 13.04 15.60 -11.58
CA ILE A 209 12.45 16.68 -12.37
C ILE A 209 11.28 17.27 -11.56
N ASN A 210 11.31 18.58 -11.32
CA ASN A 210 10.15 19.27 -10.77
C ASN A 210 9.18 19.64 -11.90
N SER A 211 8.12 18.87 -12.06
CA SER A 211 7.14 19.03 -13.14
C SER A 211 6.31 20.32 -13.06
N LYS A 212 6.42 21.08 -11.96
CA LYS A 212 5.80 22.40 -11.81
C LYS A 212 6.64 23.51 -12.46
N THR A 213 7.96 23.34 -12.52
CA THR A 213 8.91 24.38 -12.96
C THR A 213 9.69 24.02 -14.21
N GLU A 214 9.70 22.74 -14.61
CA GLU A 214 10.44 22.23 -15.74
C GLU A 214 9.53 21.64 -16.82
N ASN A 215 9.93 21.72 -18.11
CA ASN A 215 9.28 20.95 -19.16
C ASN A 215 9.74 19.49 -19.09
N VAL A 216 8.86 18.64 -18.59
CA VAL A 216 9.16 17.23 -18.30
C VAL A 216 9.70 16.48 -19.52
N VAL A 217 9.07 16.65 -20.69
CA VAL A 217 9.44 15.93 -21.91
C VAL A 217 10.81 16.36 -22.43
N GLU A 218 11.07 17.65 -22.44
CA GLU A 218 12.38 18.19 -22.83
C GLU A 218 13.47 17.74 -21.86
N ARG A 219 13.17 17.80 -20.56
CA ARG A 219 14.12 17.42 -19.53
C ARG A 219 14.46 15.93 -19.56
N VAL A 220 13.46 15.06 -19.77
CA VAL A 220 13.72 13.61 -19.95
C VAL A 220 14.57 13.38 -21.19
N ARG A 221 14.28 14.07 -22.31
CA ARG A 221 15.09 13.96 -23.54
C ARG A 221 16.55 14.33 -23.32
N GLU A 222 16.80 15.44 -22.63
CA GLU A 222 18.16 15.88 -22.28
C GLU A 222 18.90 14.86 -21.41
N LEU A 223 18.21 14.37 -20.35
CA LEU A 223 18.80 13.43 -19.40
C LEU A 223 19.06 12.05 -19.99
N THR A 224 18.49 11.73 -21.14
CA THR A 224 18.59 10.42 -21.80
C THR A 224 19.26 10.49 -23.17
N ASP A 225 19.95 11.58 -23.49
CA ASP A 225 20.59 11.77 -24.79
C ASP A 225 19.63 11.57 -25.98
N GLY A 226 18.35 11.88 -25.79
CA GLY A 226 17.29 11.76 -26.79
C GLY A 226 16.56 10.42 -26.80
N TYR A 227 17.02 9.39 -26.10
CA TYR A 227 16.43 8.03 -26.10
C TYR A 227 15.12 7.92 -25.32
N MET A 228 14.83 8.86 -24.41
CA MET A 228 13.65 8.86 -23.53
C MET A 228 13.70 7.74 -22.48
N ALA A 229 12.57 7.45 -21.82
CA ALA A 229 12.47 6.39 -20.83
C ALA A 229 11.96 5.09 -21.46
N ASP A 230 12.55 3.96 -21.06
CA ASP A 230 12.14 2.62 -21.50
C ASP A 230 10.84 2.20 -20.79
N VAL A 231 10.69 2.63 -19.54
CA VAL A 231 9.53 2.31 -18.69
C VAL A 231 9.02 3.57 -18.01
N VAL A 232 7.68 3.74 -18.00
CA VAL A 232 7.01 4.81 -17.25
C VAL A 232 6.10 4.18 -16.21
N ILE A 233 6.24 4.61 -14.96
CA ILE A 233 5.36 4.22 -13.84
C ILE A 233 4.67 5.49 -13.35
N GLU A 234 3.35 5.55 -13.56
CA GLU A 234 2.49 6.63 -13.11
C GLU A 234 1.92 6.27 -11.72
N ALA A 235 2.14 7.12 -10.72
CA ALA A 235 1.75 6.89 -9.32
C ALA A 235 1.04 8.11 -8.68
N VAL A 236 0.48 9.01 -9.49
CA VAL A 236 -0.31 10.17 -9.04
C VAL A 236 -1.81 9.86 -9.10
N GLY A 237 -2.25 9.19 -10.18
CA GLY A 237 -3.65 8.89 -10.43
C GLY A 237 -4.48 10.14 -10.79
N SER A 238 -3.88 11.08 -11.52
CA SER A 238 -4.52 12.34 -11.93
C SER A 238 -4.69 12.41 -13.45
N PRO A 239 -5.79 13.01 -13.96
CA PRO A 239 -5.97 13.19 -15.41
C PRO A 239 -4.95 14.13 -16.07
N VAL A 240 -4.14 14.83 -15.29
CA VAL A 240 -3.12 15.79 -15.79
C VAL A 240 -1.72 15.20 -15.88
N THR A 241 -1.56 13.92 -15.55
CA THR A 241 -0.28 13.19 -15.63
C THR A 241 -0.23 12.17 -16.73
#